data_efc5854ab64188c943e7be9078c0fc50
#
_entry.id   efc5854ab64188c943e7be9078c0fc50
#
_cell.length_a   1.000
_cell.length_b   1.000
_cell.length_c   1.000
_cell.angle_alpha   90.00
_cell.angle_beta   90.00
_cell.angle_gamma   90.00
#
_symmetry.space_group_name_H-M   'P 1'
#
loop_
_entity.id
_entity.type
_entity.pdbx_description
1 polymer ?
#
loop_
_entity_poly.entity_id
_entity_poly.type
_entity_poly.pdbx_seq_one_letter_code
_entity_poly.pdbx_strand_id
1 'polypeptide(L)'
;TEYDFTGVHILEPELLADIPLEEGCMVGDVYGPMLEDGVEFNTSVNDDFWAALDNPDLFLETTKRVLDDPELFDQAPFPEPNEEANFVAMDAELDEEAELETPVFLGRQATLQADASAGPHAVIDGTTIGPHATVERAVIYGMGDVEGEWADCIAVAGEVAHASDASD
;
A
#
# COMPACT_ATOMS: atom_id res chain seq x y z
N THR A 1 -9.89 18.79 -19.36
CA THR A 1 -9.86 17.79 -18.27
C THR A 1 -8.60 16.98 -18.47
N GLU A 2 -7.81 16.87 -17.45
CA GLU A 2 -6.60 16.06 -17.39
C GLU A 2 -6.95 14.75 -16.70
N TYR A 3 -6.43 13.64 -17.18
CA TYR A 3 -6.66 12.30 -16.65
C TYR A 3 -5.33 11.61 -16.42
N ASP A 4 -5.24 10.84 -15.35
CA ASP A 4 -4.10 9.97 -15.10
C ASP A 4 -4.28 8.62 -15.80
N PHE A 5 -3.18 8.07 -16.27
CA PHE A 5 -3.18 6.74 -16.87
C PHE A 5 -3.03 5.66 -15.81
N THR A 6 -4.04 4.81 -15.69
CA THR A 6 -4.08 3.80 -14.62
C THR A 6 -3.16 2.59 -14.84
N GLY A 7 -2.48 2.51 -15.99
CA GLY A 7 -1.62 1.36 -16.32
C GLY A 7 -2.37 0.14 -16.86
N VAL A 8 -3.70 0.21 -17.01
CA VAL A 8 -4.49 -0.90 -17.58
C VAL A 8 -4.61 -0.73 -19.09
N HIS A 9 -4.19 -1.76 -19.84
CA HIS A 9 -4.23 -1.79 -21.29
C HIS A 9 -4.99 -3.02 -21.79
N ILE A 10 -5.72 -2.86 -22.89
CA ILE A 10 -6.26 -3.97 -23.69
C ILE A 10 -5.70 -3.79 -25.09
N LEU A 11 -4.90 -4.76 -25.55
CA LEU A 11 -4.17 -4.69 -26.81
C LEU A 11 -4.63 -5.79 -27.74
N GLU A 12 -4.73 -5.48 -29.04
CA GLU A 12 -4.87 -6.48 -30.07
C GLU A 12 -3.59 -7.32 -30.18
N PRO A 13 -3.70 -8.65 -30.39
CA PRO A 13 -2.54 -9.53 -30.48
C PRO A 13 -1.54 -9.12 -31.57
N GLU A 14 -2.03 -8.54 -32.67
CA GLU A 14 -1.23 -8.05 -33.79
C GLU A 14 -0.25 -6.96 -33.35
N LEU A 15 -0.67 -6.04 -32.48
CA LEU A 15 0.20 -5.02 -31.92
C LEU A 15 1.34 -5.64 -31.13
N LEU A 16 1.07 -6.68 -30.35
CA LEU A 16 2.11 -7.34 -29.54
C LEU A 16 3.21 -7.98 -30.40
N ALA A 17 2.89 -8.37 -31.62
CA ALA A 17 3.87 -8.96 -32.56
C ALA A 17 4.86 -7.91 -33.12
N ASP A 18 4.46 -6.66 -33.15
CA ASP A 18 5.24 -5.53 -33.68
C ASP A 18 6.05 -4.80 -32.61
N ILE A 19 5.79 -5.06 -31.32
CA ILE A 19 6.54 -4.45 -30.22
C ILE A 19 7.92 -5.08 -30.15
N PRO A 20 9.01 -4.27 -30.14
CA PRO A 20 10.36 -4.77 -29.89
C PRO A 20 10.43 -5.49 -28.55
N LEU A 21 10.91 -6.75 -28.53
CA LEU A 21 10.99 -7.57 -27.32
C LEU A 21 12.15 -7.17 -26.37
N GLU A 22 12.84 -6.09 -26.64
CA GLU A 22 13.85 -5.51 -25.78
C GLU A 22 13.22 -4.56 -24.75
N GLU A 23 13.99 -4.13 -23.76
CA GLU A 23 13.52 -3.20 -22.73
C GLU A 23 12.98 -1.92 -23.34
N GLY A 24 11.80 -1.48 -22.90
CA GLY A 24 11.17 -0.26 -23.40
C GLY A 24 9.95 0.14 -22.57
N CYS A 25 9.52 1.38 -22.76
CA CYS A 25 8.32 1.93 -22.13
C CYS A 25 7.13 1.88 -23.11
N MET A 26 6.08 1.13 -22.73
CA MET A 26 4.87 1.04 -23.57
C MET A 26 4.31 2.41 -23.95
N VAL A 27 4.30 3.35 -23.01
CA VAL A 27 3.76 4.70 -23.26
C VAL A 27 4.69 5.51 -24.15
N GLY A 28 5.99 5.56 -23.81
CA GLY A 28 6.96 6.38 -24.54
C GLY A 28 7.36 5.78 -25.87
N ASP A 29 7.65 4.48 -25.93
CA ASP A 29 8.29 3.86 -27.09
C ASP A 29 7.29 3.23 -28.07
N VAL A 30 6.04 2.96 -27.61
CA VAL A 30 5.01 2.36 -28.47
C VAL A 30 3.87 3.36 -28.72
N TYR A 31 3.20 3.84 -27.66
CA TYR A 31 2.02 4.69 -27.83
C TYR A 31 2.35 6.10 -28.33
N GLY A 32 3.49 6.66 -27.89
CA GLY A 32 3.92 7.99 -28.35
C GLY A 32 4.05 8.04 -29.88
N PRO A 33 4.88 7.20 -30.51
CA PRO A 33 4.97 7.12 -31.97
C PRO A 33 3.63 6.83 -32.69
N MET A 34 2.81 5.93 -32.14
CA MET A 34 1.51 5.62 -32.73
C MET A 34 0.58 6.84 -32.74
N LEU A 35 0.60 7.64 -31.66
CA LEU A 35 -0.17 8.90 -31.59
C LEU A 35 0.35 9.95 -32.59
N GLU A 36 1.67 10.04 -32.77
CA GLU A 36 2.30 10.92 -33.78
C GLU A 36 1.90 10.50 -35.19
N ASP A 37 1.75 9.21 -35.45
CA ASP A 37 1.29 8.64 -36.71
C ASP A 37 -0.24 8.75 -36.91
N GLY A 38 -0.96 9.31 -35.93
CA GLY A 38 -2.40 9.55 -36.00
C GLY A 38 -3.27 8.33 -35.67
N VAL A 39 -2.73 7.32 -34.98
CA VAL A 39 -3.52 6.17 -34.52
C VAL A 39 -4.47 6.63 -33.39
N GLU A 40 -5.72 6.27 -33.52
CA GLU A 40 -6.74 6.57 -32.51
C GLU A 40 -6.77 5.49 -31.43
N PHE A 41 -6.75 5.92 -30.16
CA PHE A 41 -6.88 5.06 -28.99
C PHE A 41 -8.28 5.15 -28.41
N ASN A 42 -8.90 4.03 -28.15
CA ASN A 42 -10.11 4.00 -27.34
C ASN A 42 -9.74 4.12 -25.86
N THR A 43 -10.39 5.02 -25.16
CA THR A 43 -10.18 5.25 -23.73
C THR A 43 -11.46 5.04 -22.96
N SER A 44 -11.34 4.47 -21.77
CA SER A 44 -12.42 4.38 -20.78
C SER A 44 -12.01 5.14 -19.54
N VAL A 45 -12.84 6.09 -19.12
CA VAL A 45 -12.62 6.84 -17.87
C VAL A 45 -13.24 6.04 -16.74
N ASN A 46 -12.49 5.87 -15.66
CA ASN A 46 -12.96 5.33 -14.41
C ASN A 46 -12.89 6.44 -13.34
N ASP A 47 -13.98 6.65 -12.62
CA ASP A 47 -14.10 7.64 -11.56
C ASP A 47 -13.91 7.02 -10.15
N ASP A 48 -13.63 5.71 -10.07
CA ASP A 48 -13.35 5.02 -8.82
C ASP A 48 -11.98 5.39 -8.26
N PHE A 49 -11.74 5.04 -7.01
CA PHE A 49 -10.46 5.28 -6.36
C PHE A 49 -9.31 4.59 -7.11
N TRP A 50 -8.29 5.35 -7.40
CA TRP A 50 -7.03 4.89 -7.96
C TRP A 50 -5.86 5.62 -7.30
N ALA A 51 -4.76 4.93 -7.07
CA ALA A 51 -3.52 5.52 -6.56
C ALA A 51 -2.30 4.84 -7.17
N ALA A 52 -1.30 5.63 -7.51
CA ALA A 52 0.03 5.13 -7.85
C ALA A 52 0.77 4.74 -6.57
N LEU A 53 1.52 3.64 -6.61
CA LEU A 53 2.34 3.13 -5.49
C LEU A 53 3.82 3.06 -5.88
N ASP A 54 4.29 4.06 -6.62
CA ASP A 54 5.59 4.05 -7.28
C ASP A 54 6.78 4.26 -6.34
N ASN A 55 6.51 4.76 -5.14
CA ASN A 55 7.52 5.01 -4.12
C ASN A 55 6.93 4.84 -2.70
N PRO A 56 7.79 4.76 -1.65
CA PRO A 56 7.33 4.59 -0.28
C PRO A 56 6.37 5.68 0.23
N ASP A 57 6.57 6.94 -0.17
CA ASP A 57 5.71 8.06 0.24
C ASP A 57 4.28 7.87 -0.25
N LEU A 58 4.11 7.61 -1.55
CA LEU A 58 2.81 7.37 -2.16
C LEU A 58 2.13 6.12 -1.60
N PHE A 59 2.93 5.09 -1.28
CA PHE A 59 2.41 3.88 -0.65
C PHE A 59 1.85 4.17 0.74
N LEU A 60 2.61 4.88 1.60
CA LEU A 60 2.18 5.21 2.96
C LEU A 60 1.01 6.21 2.95
N GLU A 61 1.02 7.20 2.05
CA GLU A 61 -0.10 8.12 1.89
C GLU A 61 -1.38 7.38 1.48
N THR A 62 -1.26 6.45 0.53
CA THR A 62 -2.39 5.62 0.11
C THR A 62 -2.88 4.72 1.23
N THR A 63 -1.97 4.08 1.96
CA THR A 63 -2.29 3.27 3.14
C THR A 63 -3.07 4.08 4.17
N LYS A 64 -2.60 5.30 4.47
CA LYS A 64 -3.29 6.22 5.36
C LYS A 64 -4.72 6.51 4.87
N ARG A 65 -4.89 6.87 3.59
CA ARG A 65 -6.22 7.17 3.01
C ARG A 65 -7.17 5.99 3.12
N VAL A 66 -6.67 4.77 2.89
CA VAL A 66 -7.47 3.54 2.97
C VAL A 66 -7.89 3.22 4.41
N LEU A 67 -7.02 3.45 5.38
CA LEU A 67 -7.34 3.26 6.79
C LEU A 67 -8.31 4.32 7.32
N ASP A 68 -8.20 5.56 6.84
CA ASP A 68 -9.10 6.67 7.21
C ASP A 68 -10.50 6.52 6.56
N ASP A 69 -10.57 5.93 5.36
CA ASP A 69 -11.82 5.73 4.61
C ASP A 69 -11.83 4.34 3.94
N PRO A 70 -12.19 3.31 4.69
CA PRO A 70 -12.23 1.94 4.18
C PRO A 70 -13.31 1.71 3.11
N GLU A 71 -14.29 2.61 2.97
CA GLU A 71 -15.32 2.54 1.94
C GLU A 71 -14.76 2.82 0.52
N LEU A 72 -13.53 3.32 0.41
CA LEU A 72 -12.83 3.45 -0.88
C LEU A 72 -12.70 2.11 -1.63
N PHE A 73 -12.85 1.00 -0.95
CA PHE A 73 -12.82 -0.35 -1.52
C PHE A 73 -14.08 -1.14 -1.16
N ASP A 74 -15.05 -1.18 -2.06
CA ASP A 74 -16.32 -1.91 -1.90
C ASP A 74 -16.18 -3.41 -1.54
N GLN A 75 -15.03 -4.01 -1.76
CA GLN A 75 -14.76 -5.44 -1.58
C GLN A 75 -13.37 -5.71 -0.97
N ALA A 76 -12.88 -4.81 -0.14
CA ALA A 76 -11.61 -5.04 0.54
C ALA A 76 -11.73 -6.28 1.44
N PRO A 77 -10.76 -7.20 1.41
CA PRO A 77 -10.75 -8.38 2.28
C PRO A 77 -10.33 -8.03 3.70
N PHE A 78 -10.68 -6.83 4.15
CA PHE A 78 -10.40 -6.38 5.51
C PHE A 78 -11.40 -6.98 6.49
N PRO A 79 -10.98 -7.31 7.71
CA PRO A 79 -11.92 -7.56 8.79
C PRO A 79 -12.80 -6.31 9.01
N GLU A 80 -14.02 -6.51 9.48
CA GLU A 80 -14.84 -5.38 9.90
C GLU A 80 -14.09 -4.61 11.02
N PRO A 81 -14.10 -3.27 10.97
CA PRO A 81 -13.46 -2.49 12.01
C PRO A 81 -14.17 -2.71 13.36
N ASN A 82 -13.41 -2.73 14.44
CA ASN A 82 -13.97 -2.76 15.77
C ASN A 82 -14.61 -1.39 16.14
N GLU A 83 -15.18 -1.27 17.36
CA GLU A 83 -15.84 -0.04 17.84
C GLU A 83 -14.88 1.17 17.89
N GLU A 84 -13.57 0.93 17.90
CA GLU A 84 -12.52 1.93 17.92
C GLU A 84 -11.93 2.23 16.53
N ALA A 85 -12.56 1.75 15.46
CA ALA A 85 -12.10 1.89 14.08
C ALA A 85 -10.73 1.23 13.79
N ASN A 86 -10.38 0.15 14.51
CA ASN A 86 -9.23 -0.67 14.22
C ASN A 86 -9.65 -1.95 13.50
N PHE A 87 -8.84 -2.40 12.55
CA PHE A 87 -9.03 -3.63 11.79
C PHE A 87 -8.15 -4.72 12.40
N VAL A 88 -8.74 -5.65 13.13
CA VAL A 88 -8.00 -6.68 13.85
C VAL A 88 -8.41 -8.07 13.36
N ALA A 89 -7.46 -8.81 12.77
CA ALA A 89 -7.70 -10.18 12.34
C ALA A 89 -7.97 -11.10 13.54
N MET A 90 -8.75 -12.17 13.32
CA MET A 90 -9.15 -13.08 14.40
C MET A 90 -8.00 -13.85 15.06
N ASP A 91 -6.87 -13.97 14.36
CA ASP A 91 -5.65 -14.63 14.80
C ASP A 91 -4.51 -13.66 15.14
N ALA A 92 -4.83 -12.37 15.25
CA ALA A 92 -3.93 -11.39 15.83
C ALA A 92 -3.98 -11.47 17.35
N GLU A 93 -2.82 -11.34 18.00
CA GLU A 93 -2.66 -11.43 19.44
C GLU A 93 -2.20 -10.08 20.02
N LEU A 94 -2.94 -9.57 21.00
CA LEU A 94 -2.61 -8.34 21.71
C LEU A 94 -2.44 -8.63 23.19
N ASP A 95 -1.30 -8.21 23.75
CA ASP A 95 -1.13 -8.18 25.19
C ASP A 95 -2.08 -7.14 25.84
N GLU A 96 -2.49 -7.38 27.08
CA GLU A 96 -3.40 -6.49 27.82
C GLU A 96 -2.79 -5.08 28.07
N GLU A 97 -1.47 -4.98 28.03
CA GLU A 97 -0.70 -3.74 28.21
C GLU A 97 -0.30 -3.10 26.86
N ALA A 98 -0.66 -3.70 25.71
CA ALA A 98 -0.41 -3.11 24.40
C ALA A 98 -1.40 -1.99 24.08
N GLU A 99 -0.92 -0.93 23.43
CA GLU A 99 -1.71 0.25 23.08
C GLU A 99 -1.92 0.37 21.57
N LEU A 100 -3.16 0.70 21.17
CA LEU A 100 -3.50 1.00 19.77
C LEU A 100 -3.94 2.46 19.64
N GLU A 101 -3.31 3.21 18.74
CA GLU A 101 -3.74 4.54 18.34
C GLU A 101 -4.37 4.48 16.94
N THR A 102 -5.67 4.69 16.88
CA THR A 102 -6.49 4.48 15.68
C THR A 102 -6.19 5.47 14.54
N PRO A 103 -6.34 5.04 13.27
CA PRO A 103 -6.68 3.70 12.80
C PRO A 103 -5.45 2.78 12.69
N VAL A 104 -5.64 1.49 12.97
CA VAL A 104 -4.60 0.45 12.85
C VAL A 104 -5.15 -0.77 12.12
N PHE A 105 -4.34 -1.40 11.29
CA PHE A 105 -4.61 -2.71 10.73
C PHE A 105 -3.65 -3.75 11.32
N LEU A 106 -4.20 -4.70 12.08
CA LEU A 106 -3.50 -5.88 12.56
C LEU A 106 -3.97 -7.09 11.74
N GLY A 107 -3.13 -7.51 10.83
CA GLY A 107 -3.36 -8.63 9.95
C GLY A 107 -3.14 -9.97 10.66
N ARG A 108 -3.11 -11.04 9.87
CA ARG A 108 -2.97 -12.39 10.38
C ARG A 108 -1.63 -12.60 11.10
N GLN A 109 -1.69 -13.27 12.25
CA GLN A 109 -0.50 -13.59 13.04
C GLN A 109 0.31 -12.34 13.46
N ALA A 110 -0.31 -11.16 13.45
CA ALA A 110 0.27 -9.99 14.07
C ALA A 110 0.22 -10.16 15.60
N THR A 111 1.31 -9.89 16.28
CA THR A 111 1.40 -9.96 17.74
C THR A 111 1.94 -8.66 18.30
N LEU A 112 1.25 -8.03 19.25
CA LEU A 112 1.76 -6.93 20.05
C LEU A 112 2.00 -7.41 21.46
N GLN A 113 3.25 -7.28 21.92
CA GLN A 113 3.66 -7.68 23.27
C GLN A 113 3.45 -6.55 24.29
N ALA A 114 3.73 -6.81 25.56
CA ALA A 114 3.52 -5.88 26.66
C ALA A 114 4.15 -4.51 26.40
N ASP A 115 3.43 -3.44 26.70
CA ASP A 115 3.84 -2.04 26.47
C ASP A 115 4.21 -1.70 25.01
N ALA A 116 3.92 -2.58 24.04
CA ALA A 116 4.07 -2.25 22.63
C ALA A 116 2.96 -1.28 22.20
N SER A 117 3.26 -0.38 21.27
CA SER A 117 2.25 0.51 20.69
C SER A 117 2.23 0.47 19.17
N ALA A 118 1.03 0.51 18.60
CA ALA A 118 0.83 0.59 17.16
C ALA A 118 -0.19 1.68 16.81
N GLY A 119 0.12 2.46 15.78
CA GLY A 119 -0.71 3.53 15.27
C GLY A 119 -0.16 4.93 15.51
N PRO A 120 -0.84 5.97 14.97
CA PRO A 120 -1.88 5.80 13.97
C PRO A 120 -1.34 5.37 12.62
N HIS A 121 -2.22 4.82 11.77
CA HIS A 121 -1.90 4.40 10.40
C HIS A 121 -0.81 3.32 10.29
N ALA A 122 -0.74 2.44 11.29
CA ALA A 122 0.12 1.26 11.24
C ALA A 122 -0.60 0.06 10.59
N VAL A 123 0.11 -0.64 9.73
CA VAL A 123 -0.29 -1.93 9.15
C VAL A 123 0.74 -2.97 9.56
N ILE A 124 0.32 -3.98 10.30
CA ILE A 124 1.19 -5.04 10.82
C ILE A 124 0.59 -6.39 10.46
N ASP A 125 1.33 -7.24 9.75
CA ASP A 125 0.90 -8.58 9.36
C ASP A 125 2.07 -9.56 9.46
N GLY A 126 1.84 -10.75 10.01
CA GLY A 126 2.85 -11.80 10.15
C GLY A 126 4.10 -11.39 10.93
N THR A 127 3.96 -10.49 11.90
CA THR A 127 5.07 -9.85 12.60
C THR A 127 4.76 -9.72 14.09
N THR A 128 5.76 -9.95 14.93
CA THR A 128 5.69 -9.70 16.37
C THR A 128 6.33 -8.36 16.70
N ILE A 129 5.56 -7.46 17.28
CA ILE A 129 6.06 -6.20 17.83
C ILE A 129 6.44 -6.47 19.28
N GLY A 130 7.74 -6.37 19.54
CA GLY A 130 8.35 -6.69 20.84
C GLY A 130 7.97 -5.69 21.93
N PRO A 131 8.32 -6.00 23.20
CA PRO A 131 7.97 -5.15 24.34
C PRO A 131 8.52 -3.74 24.17
N HIS A 132 7.71 -2.74 24.49
CA HIS A 132 8.04 -1.30 24.41
C HIS A 132 8.37 -0.81 22.98
N ALA A 133 8.20 -1.65 21.96
CA ALA A 133 8.39 -1.22 20.57
C ALA A 133 7.20 -0.38 20.08
N THR A 134 7.48 0.56 19.18
CA THR A 134 6.46 1.47 18.65
C THR A 134 6.44 1.39 17.12
N VAL A 135 5.23 1.38 16.54
CA VAL A 135 5.02 1.36 15.09
C VAL A 135 4.01 2.46 14.74
N GLU A 136 4.43 3.46 13.98
CA GLU A 136 3.59 4.60 13.61
C GLU A 136 3.75 4.94 12.12
N ARG A 137 2.63 5.15 11.41
CA ARG A 137 2.64 5.46 9.95
C ARG A 137 3.58 4.53 9.17
N ALA A 138 3.46 3.22 9.42
CA ALA A 138 4.35 2.23 8.86
C ALA A 138 3.60 0.98 8.40
N VAL A 139 4.16 0.29 7.42
CA VAL A 139 3.68 -1.00 6.96
C VAL A 139 4.76 -2.03 7.25
N ILE A 140 4.47 -3.01 8.12
CA ILE A 140 5.40 -4.05 8.54
C ILE A 140 4.80 -5.42 8.24
N TYR A 141 5.45 -6.16 7.35
CA TYR A 141 4.98 -7.44 6.87
C TYR A 141 6.06 -8.52 6.92
N GLY A 142 5.80 -9.61 7.64
CA GLY A 142 6.65 -10.80 7.64
C GLY A 142 8.08 -10.56 8.16
N MET A 143 8.25 -9.65 9.12
CA MET A 143 9.57 -9.26 9.65
C MET A 143 10.06 -10.17 10.79
N GLY A 144 9.21 -11.06 11.33
CA GLY A 144 9.52 -11.80 12.54
C GLY A 144 9.40 -10.92 13.79
N ASP A 145 10.41 -10.87 14.64
CA ASP A 145 10.40 -10.02 15.85
C ASP A 145 10.98 -8.63 15.55
N VAL A 146 10.23 -7.60 15.92
CA VAL A 146 10.53 -6.19 15.69
C VAL A 146 10.67 -5.46 17.02
N GLU A 147 11.78 -4.77 17.24
CA GLU A 147 12.07 -4.01 18.45
C GLU A 147 12.36 -2.54 18.12
N GLY A 148 12.15 -1.64 19.10
CA GLY A 148 12.45 -0.22 18.97
C GLY A 148 11.38 0.59 18.26
N GLU A 149 11.75 1.69 17.62
CA GLU A 149 10.85 2.65 16.99
C GLU A 149 10.83 2.49 15.47
N TRP A 150 9.63 2.35 14.90
CA TRP A 150 9.41 2.19 13.46
C TRP A 150 8.38 3.21 13.00
N ALA A 151 8.84 4.22 12.28
CA ALA A 151 7.97 5.28 11.77
C ALA A 151 8.31 5.60 10.31
N ASP A 152 7.26 6.00 9.56
CA ASP A 152 7.35 6.46 8.17
C ASP A 152 8.14 5.50 7.28
N CYS A 153 7.88 4.20 7.40
CA CYS A 153 8.61 3.16 6.67
C CYS A 153 7.72 2.01 6.19
N ILE A 154 8.24 1.29 5.21
CA ILE A 154 7.71 0.03 4.72
C ILE A 154 8.78 -1.03 4.97
N ALA A 155 8.45 -2.05 5.73
CA ALA A 155 9.35 -3.14 6.07
C ALA A 155 8.73 -4.47 5.65
N VAL A 156 9.39 -5.19 4.75
CA VAL A 156 8.89 -6.46 4.19
C VAL A 156 10.02 -7.47 4.12
N ALA A 157 9.81 -8.63 4.77
CA ALA A 157 10.70 -9.79 4.69
C ALA A 157 12.20 -9.46 4.92
N GLY A 158 12.50 -8.53 5.80
CA GLY A 158 13.86 -8.13 6.18
C GLY A 158 14.42 -6.93 5.41
N GLU A 159 13.71 -6.39 4.44
CA GLU A 159 14.06 -5.15 3.74
C GLU A 159 13.24 -3.98 4.26
N VAL A 160 13.85 -2.80 4.34
CA VAL A 160 13.21 -1.58 4.84
C VAL A 160 13.42 -0.43 3.86
N ALA A 161 12.33 0.23 3.51
CA ALA A 161 12.32 1.48 2.75
C ALA A 161 11.65 2.57 3.60
N HIS A 162 12.30 3.72 3.71
CA HIS A 162 11.73 4.87 4.40
C HIS A 162 11.06 5.83 3.42
N ALA A 163 9.99 6.47 3.87
CA ALA A 163 9.48 7.65 3.19
C ALA A 163 10.61 8.70 3.11
N SER A 164 10.69 9.42 2.01
CA SER A 164 11.59 10.56 1.94
C SER A 164 11.09 11.61 2.93
N ASP A 165 11.99 12.17 3.72
CA ASP A 165 11.67 13.38 4.45
C ASP A 165 11.15 14.40 3.42
N ALA A 166 9.86 14.70 3.47
CA ALA A 166 9.23 15.71 2.62
C ALA A 166 9.76 17.09 3.06
N SER A 167 11.01 17.35 2.73
CA SER A 167 11.71 18.62 2.92
C SER A 167 12.37 18.97 1.61
N ASP A 168 11.52 19.46 0.63
CA ASP A 168 11.86 20.61 -0.22
C ASP A 168 10.63 21.03 -1.05
#